data_1aa0b962b3d7ad1a2298fd0ee5dcf30a
#
_entry.id   1aa0b962b3d7ad1a2298fd0ee5dcf30a
#
_cell.length_a   1.000
_cell.length_b   1.000
_cell.length_c   1.000
_cell.angle_alpha   90.00
_cell.angle_beta   90.00
_cell.angle_gamma   90.00
#
_symmetry.space_group_name_H-M   'P 1'
#
loop_
_entity.id
_entity.type
_entity.pdbx_description
1 polymer ?
#
loop_
_entity_poly.entity_id
_entity_poly.type
_entity_poly.pdbx_seq_one_letter_code
_entity_poly.pdbx_strand_id
1 'polypeptide(L)'
;MITEDGAQLLKASEAGGSEGPVWDGKDSLYFTGRGRIFRLDAGGTTHVFREASGGANGLLFDRERRLVVCEAANRRVTRTEADGTITVMAESFEGKKFNSPNDLTMDSKGRIYFSDPRYGKRDSMEMNVEGVYRIDAPGVVTRVLGRDLVDRPNGLLVSPGDRYLYVADNNNNNTGAARKLWRFALRADGTVDGQSRKLIYDWGDGRGPDGMEMDAKGRLMVAGGLNKAQPPHETDKSKGGVYVLSPKGKLLEFIPVPLDEVTNVAFGGADLRTLYVSAGGTIWSIRVKTPGLAH
;
A
#
# COMPACT_ATOMS: atom_id res chain seq x y z
N MET A 1 16.82 -14.08 -11.60
CA MET A 1 15.41 -13.63 -11.68
C MET A 1 14.68 -14.09 -10.44
N ILE A 2 13.80 -13.26 -9.95
CA ILE A 2 12.97 -13.50 -8.75
C ILE A 2 11.70 -14.24 -9.13
N THR A 3 11.19 -13.99 -10.33
CA THR A 3 10.12 -14.77 -10.95
C THR A 3 10.55 -16.22 -11.19
N GLU A 4 9.61 -17.16 -11.11
CA GLU A 4 9.86 -18.56 -11.52
C GLU A 4 10.20 -18.63 -13.00
N ASP A 5 10.96 -19.66 -13.41
CA ASP A 5 11.39 -19.79 -14.79
C ASP A 5 10.16 -20.06 -15.68
N GLY A 6 9.99 -19.22 -16.71
CA GLY A 6 8.82 -19.27 -17.58
C GLY A 6 7.52 -18.68 -17.00
N ALA A 7 7.55 -18.09 -15.79
CA ALA A 7 6.38 -17.47 -15.21
C ALA A 7 5.88 -16.31 -16.09
N GLN A 8 4.57 -16.25 -16.29
CA GLN A 8 3.89 -15.21 -17.04
C GLN A 8 2.99 -14.41 -16.10
N LEU A 9 2.84 -13.12 -16.40
CA LEU A 9 1.87 -12.27 -15.74
C LEU A 9 0.47 -12.59 -16.29
N LEU A 10 -0.42 -13.09 -15.42
CA LEU A 10 -1.78 -13.52 -15.78
C LEU A 10 -2.80 -12.61 -15.14
N LYS A 11 -3.94 -12.42 -15.78
CA LYS A 11 -5.10 -11.75 -15.16
C LYS A 11 -5.76 -12.70 -14.16
N ALA A 12 -5.82 -12.28 -12.91
CA ALA A 12 -6.49 -13.02 -11.84
C ALA A 12 -7.94 -12.53 -11.65
N SER A 13 -8.20 -11.22 -11.83
CA SER A 13 -9.56 -10.65 -11.79
C SER A 13 -9.64 -9.34 -12.59
N GLU A 14 -10.74 -9.14 -13.33
CA GLU A 14 -11.07 -7.90 -14.04
C GLU A 14 -12.27 -7.17 -13.41
N ALA A 15 -12.63 -7.46 -12.17
CA ALA A 15 -13.77 -6.87 -11.46
C ALA A 15 -13.60 -5.38 -11.11
N GLY A 16 -12.46 -4.79 -11.40
CA GLY A 16 -12.15 -3.39 -11.12
C GLY A 16 -11.19 -3.19 -9.96
N GLY A 17 -10.31 -4.18 -9.71
CA GLY A 17 -9.27 -4.11 -8.68
C GLY A 17 -8.27 -3.00 -8.98
N SER A 18 -8.32 -1.92 -8.21
CA SER A 18 -7.47 -0.75 -8.41
C SER A 18 -6.53 -0.49 -7.24
N GLU A 19 -6.78 -1.11 -6.07
CA GLU A 19 -5.98 -0.89 -4.87
C GLU A 19 -6.11 -2.01 -3.84
N GLY A 20 -5.30 -1.91 -2.77
CA GLY A 20 -5.38 -2.62 -1.52
C GLY A 20 -5.46 -4.14 -1.59
N PRO A 21 -4.70 -4.83 -2.47
CA PRO A 21 -4.71 -6.28 -2.44
C PRO A 21 -4.14 -6.79 -1.12
N VAL A 22 -4.84 -7.72 -0.48
CA VAL A 22 -4.38 -8.37 0.76
C VAL A 22 -4.83 -9.83 0.79
N TRP A 23 -3.94 -10.72 1.17
CA TRP A 23 -4.23 -12.16 1.32
C TRP A 23 -4.76 -12.46 2.72
N ASP A 24 -5.83 -13.23 2.83
CA ASP A 24 -6.44 -13.56 4.12
C ASP A 24 -5.67 -14.63 4.94
N GLY A 25 -4.57 -15.13 4.37
CA GLY A 25 -3.76 -16.18 4.99
C GLY A 25 -4.35 -17.58 4.88
N LYS A 26 -5.44 -17.74 4.13
CA LYS A 26 -6.13 -19.03 3.91
C LYS A 26 -6.25 -19.35 2.42
N ASP A 27 -7.23 -18.77 1.76
CA ASP A 27 -7.60 -19.13 0.40
C ASP A 27 -8.09 -17.97 -0.47
N SER A 28 -8.17 -16.75 0.05
CA SER A 28 -8.78 -15.63 -0.67
C SER A 28 -7.93 -14.37 -0.67
N LEU A 29 -7.92 -13.69 -1.81
CA LEU A 29 -7.39 -12.34 -1.95
C LEU A 29 -8.53 -11.34 -1.84
N TYR A 30 -8.38 -10.34 -0.96
CA TYR A 30 -9.26 -9.18 -0.91
C TYR A 30 -8.60 -8.01 -1.61
N PHE A 31 -9.39 -7.16 -2.27
CA PHE A 31 -8.89 -5.95 -2.95
C PHE A 31 -10.00 -4.92 -3.11
N THR A 32 -9.64 -3.68 -3.39
CA THR A 32 -10.57 -2.56 -3.50
C THR A 32 -10.66 -2.02 -4.93
N GLY A 33 -11.79 -1.41 -5.25
CA GLY A 33 -12.01 -0.73 -6.51
C GLY A 33 -13.48 -0.38 -6.72
N ARG A 34 -13.73 0.66 -7.50
CA ARG A 34 -15.11 1.12 -7.85
C ARG A 34 -16.01 1.34 -6.63
N GLY A 35 -15.45 1.79 -5.49
CA GLY A 35 -16.18 2.00 -4.25
C GLY A 35 -16.60 0.73 -3.50
N ARG A 36 -16.02 -0.42 -3.83
CA ARG A 36 -16.30 -1.74 -3.29
C ARG A 36 -15.07 -2.41 -2.71
N ILE A 37 -15.28 -3.42 -1.89
CA ILE A 37 -14.28 -4.42 -1.55
C ILE A 37 -14.69 -5.73 -2.21
N PHE A 38 -13.76 -6.37 -2.90
CA PHE A 38 -13.94 -7.65 -3.57
C PHE A 38 -13.17 -8.75 -2.85
N ARG A 39 -13.59 -9.99 -3.04
CA ARG A 39 -12.89 -11.20 -2.62
C ARG A 39 -12.74 -12.11 -3.83
N LEU A 40 -11.51 -12.45 -4.18
CA LEU A 40 -11.16 -13.47 -5.16
C LEU A 40 -10.87 -14.77 -4.41
N ASP A 41 -11.68 -15.80 -4.63
CA ASP A 41 -11.52 -17.09 -3.99
C ASP A 41 -10.47 -17.98 -4.69
N ALA A 42 -10.12 -19.11 -4.06
CA ALA A 42 -9.16 -20.09 -4.61
C ALA A 42 -9.60 -20.69 -5.96
N GLY A 43 -10.89 -20.67 -6.27
CA GLY A 43 -11.43 -21.14 -7.55
C GLY A 43 -11.31 -20.11 -8.68
N GLY A 44 -10.79 -18.90 -8.39
CA GLY A 44 -10.66 -17.81 -9.36
C GLY A 44 -11.93 -17.00 -9.57
N THR A 45 -12.95 -17.19 -8.71
CA THR A 45 -14.20 -16.42 -8.79
C THR A 45 -14.11 -15.18 -7.90
N THR A 46 -14.49 -14.03 -8.48
CA THR A 46 -14.55 -12.77 -7.75
C THR A 46 -15.95 -12.48 -7.25
N HIS A 47 -16.07 -12.21 -5.97
CA HIS A 47 -17.29 -11.84 -5.27
C HIS A 47 -17.20 -10.41 -4.72
N VAL A 48 -18.33 -9.72 -4.62
CA VAL A 48 -18.40 -8.47 -3.86
C VAL A 48 -18.49 -8.84 -2.37
N PHE A 49 -17.50 -8.39 -1.60
CA PHE A 49 -17.47 -8.56 -0.14
C PHE A 49 -18.19 -7.41 0.58
N ARG A 50 -18.00 -6.17 0.10
CA ARG A 50 -18.68 -4.97 0.65
C ARG A 50 -19.03 -4.01 -0.48
N GLU A 51 -20.33 -3.70 -0.64
CA GLU A 51 -20.84 -2.80 -1.69
C GLU A 51 -20.49 -1.33 -1.43
N ALA A 52 -20.88 -0.81 -0.28
CA ALA A 52 -20.62 0.57 0.13
C ALA A 52 -19.39 0.64 1.02
N SER A 53 -18.22 0.73 0.42
CA SER A 53 -16.95 0.61 1.15
C SER A 53 -16.42 1.94 1.71
N GLY A 54 -17.12 3.06 1.53
CA GLY A 54 -16.62 4.37 1.97
C GLY A 54 -15.41 4.87 1.18
N GLY A 55 -15.27 4.41 -0.07
CA GLY A 55 -14.08 4.68 -0.87
C GLY A 55 -12.86 3.94 -0.34
N ALA A 56 -13.03 2.65 0.00
CA ALA A 56 -11.94 1.81 0.50
C ALA A 56 -10.76 1.84 -0.46
N ASN A 57 -9.55 1.96 0.09
CA ASN A 57 -8.28 1.95 -0.62
C ASN A 57 -7.40 0.83 -0.06
N GLY A 58 -6.48 1.09 0.86
CA GLY A 58 -5.67 0.07 1.49
C GLY A 58 -6.46 -0.87 2.40
N LEU A 59 -6.09 -2.14 2.42
CA LEU A 59 -6.64 -3.20 3.25
C LEU A 59 -5.53 -3.90 4.03
N LEU A 60 -5.85 -4.34 5.24
CA LEU A 60 -4.96 -5.13 6.09
C LEU A 60 -5.78 -6.14 6.91
N PHE A 61 -5.33 -7.36 7.06
CA PHE A 61 -5.84 -8.25 8.12
C PHE A 61 -5.02 -8.07 9.39
N ASP A 62 -5.71 -7.78 10.50
CA ASP A 62 -5.06 -7.75 11.80
C ASP A 62 -4.73 -9.17 12.31
N ARG A 63 -4.13 -9.29 13.49
CA ARG A 63 -3.71 -10.57 14.05
C ARG A 63 -4.86 -11.52 14.36
N GLU A 64 -6.02 -10.98 14.63
CA GLU A 64 -7.27 -11.72 14.83
C GLU A 64 -8.02 -11.97 13.51
N ARG A 65 -7.36 -11.70 12.37
CA ARG A 65 -7.93 -11.87 11.02
C ARG A 65 -9.17 -11.00 10.76
N ARG A 66 -9.26 -9.84 11.40
CA ARG A 66 -10.28 -8.84 11.12
C ARG A 66 -9.77 -7.88 10.05
N LEU A 67 -10.65 -7.53 9.11
CA LEU A 67 -10.29 -6.66 8.00
C LEU A 67 -10.27 -5.19 8.44
N VAL A 68 -9.09 -4.57 8.39
CA VAL A 68 -8.87 -3.13 8.60
C VAL A 68 -8.86 -2.44 7.24
N VAL A 69 -9.52 -1.30 7.13
CA VAL A 69 -9.81 -0.62 5.87
C VAL A 69 -9.51 0.87 5.99
N CYS A 70 -8.71 1.41 5.08
CA CYS A 70 -8.65 2.84 4.84
C CYS A 70 -9.86 3.26 3.99
N GLU A 71 -10.85 3.93 4.60
CA GLU A 71 -12.02 4.47 3.92
C GLU A 71 -11.75 5.93 3.49
N ALA A 72 -11.09 6.08 2.33
CA ALA A 72 -10.59 7.38 1.86
C ALA A 72 -11.67 8.43 1.67
N ALA A 73 -12.85 8.07 1.14
CA ALA A 73 -13.96 9.01 0.95
C ALA A 73 -14.64 9.38 2.28
N ASN A 74 -14.72 8.44 3.23
CA ASN A 74 -15.24 8.69 4.57
C ASN A 74 -14.20 9.34 5.49
N ARG A 75 -12.93 9.43 5.05
CA ARG A 75 -11.83 10.07 5.77
C ARG A 75 -11.57 9.43 7.15
N ARG A 76 -11.56 8.08 7.17
CA ARG A 76 -11.39 7.30 8.41
C ARG A 76 -10.72 5.94 8.16
N VAL A 77 -10.25 5.32 9.22
CA VAL A 77 -9.81 3.93 9.23
C VAL A 77 -10.82 3.12 10.05
N THR A 78 -11.26 1.99 9.51
CA THR A 78 -12.24 1.12 10.16
C THR A 78 -11.74 -0.31 10.27
N ARG A 79 -12.36 -1.09 11.13
CA ARG A 79 -12.14 -2.54 11.25
C ARG A 79 -13.48 -3.26 11.20
N THR A 80 -13.55 -4.33 10.41
CA THR A 80 -14.70 -5.23 10.37
C THR A 80 -14.52 -6.30 11.43
N GLU A 81 -15.39 -6.37 12.40
CA GLU A 81 -15.38 -7.35 13.48
C GLU A 81 -15.89 -8.72 12.99
N ALA A 82 -15.71 -9.78 13.81
CA ALA A 82 -16.09 -11.14 13.44
C ALA A 82 -17.60 -11.31 13.18
N ASP A 83 -18.43 -10.49 13.83
CA ASP A 83 -19.90 -10.46 13.63
C ASP A 83 -20.33 -9.59 12.44
N GLY A 84 -19.37 -9.01 11.70
CA GLY A 84 -19.60 -8.14 10.55
C GLY A 84 -19.84 -6.66 10.91
N THR A 85 -19.88 -6.30 12.20
CA THR A 85 -19.98 -4.90 12.62
C THR A 85 -18.72 -4.12 12.25
N ILE A 86 -18.85 -2.80 12.08
CA ILE A 86 -17.73 -1.93 11.71
C ILE A 86 -17.37 -1.03 12.89
N THR A 87 -16.16 -1.21 13.40
CA THR A 87 -15.55 -0.34 14.42
C THR A 87 -14.74 0.76 13.75
N VAL A 88 -14.98 2.02 14.13
CA VAL A 88 -14.12 3.15 13.72
C VAL A 88 -12.84 3.12 14.55
N MET A 89 -11.70 2.90 13.87
CA MET A 89 -10.38 2.87 14.50
C MET A 89 -9.78 4.28 14.65
N ALA A 90 -9.95 5.11 13.60
CA ALA A 90 -9.51 6.50 13.59
C ALA A 90 -10.34 7.30 12.58
N GLU A 91 -10.82 8.50 12.94
CA GLU A 91 -11.55 9.40 12.04
C GLU A 91 -11.07 10.86 12.12
N SER A 92 -10.25 11.17 13.11
CA SER A 92 -9.72 12.53 13.32
C SER A 92 -8.40 12.51 14.08
N PHE A 93 -7.64 13.60 13.93
CA PHE A 93 -6.45 13.88 14.74
C PHE A 93 -6.46 15.35 15.15
N GLU A 94 -6.27 15.64 16.44
CA GLU A 94 -6.33 17.01 17.00
C GLU A 94 -7.62 17.76 16.60
N GLY A 95 -8.76 17.06 16.60
CA GLY A 95 -10.08 17.62 16.29
C GLY A 95 -10.35 17.87 14.81
N LYS A 96 -9.44 17.49 13.90
CA LYS A 96 -9.58 17.63 12.44
C LYS A 96 -9.74 16.28 11.78
N LYS A 97 -10.62 16.18 10.80
CA LYS A 97 -10.76 14.96 9.99
C LYS A 97 -9.50 14.70 9.16
N PHE A 98 -9.17 13.43 8.96
CA PHE A 98 -8.10 13.02 8.07
C PHE A 98 -8.33 13.52 6.64
N ASN A 99 -7.26 13.58 5.85
CA ASN A 99 -7.34 13.99 4.45
C ASN A 99 -8.03 12.91 3.61
N SER A 100 -7.38 11.75 3.49
CA SER A 100 -7.87 10.63 2.69
C SER A 100 -7.04 9.38 3.02
N PRO A 101 -7.26 8.71 4.18
CA PRO A 101 -6.50 7.53 4.55
C PRO A 101 -6.35 6.58 3.38
N ASN A 102 -5.09 6.19 3.06
CA ASN A 102 -4.77 5.57 1.79
C ASN A 102 -4.27 4.13 1.98
N ASP A 103 -3.10 3.93 2.56
CA ASP A 103 -2.52 2.60 2.74
C ASP A 103 -2.10 2.38 4.20
N LEU A 104 -1.88 1.11 4.59
CA LEU A 104 -1.63 0.77 5.98
C LEU A 104 -0.74 -0.47 6.13
N THR A 105 -0.04 -0.51 7.26
CA THR A 105 0.80 -1.63 7.69
C THR A 105 0.70 -1.79 9.21
N MET A 106 1.15 -2.91 9.74
CA MET A 106 1.06 -3.22 11.17
C MET A 106 2.39 -3.73 11.70
N ASP A 107 2.73 -3.33 12.91
CA ASP A 107 3.91 -3.86 13.59
C ASP A 107 3.62 -5.14 14.42
N SER A 108 4.68 -5.73 14.96
CA SER A 108 4.57 -6.96 15.75
C SER A 108 3.77 -6.82 17.05
N LYS A 109 3.42 -5.62 17.46
CA LYS A 109 2.58 -5.34 18.64
C LYS A 109 1.11 -5.06 18.29
N GLY A 110 0.76 -5.11 16.99
CA GLY A 110 -0.60 -4.85 16.51
C GLY A 110 -0.93 -3.36 16.35
N ARG A 111 0.08 -2.48 16.43
CA ARG A 111 -0.12 -1.05 16.16
C ARG A 111 -0.20 -0.84 14.65
N ILE A 112 -1.22 -0.13 14.20
CA ILE A 112 -1.49 0.09 12.78
C ILE A 112 -0.92 1.45 12.38
N TYR A 113 -0.12 1.48 11.32
CA TYR A 113 0.37 2.71 10.70
C TYR A 113 -0.40 2.93 9.41
N PHE A 114 -0.87 4.13 9.16
CA PHE A 114 -1.56 4.48 7.91
C PHE A 114 -1.08 5.82 7.37
N SER A 115 -1.09 5.93 6.06
CA SER A 115 -0.80 7.17 5.34
C SER A 115 -2.08 7.98 5.12
N ASP A 116 -1.96 9.31 5.16
CA ASP A 116 -3.09 10.22 4.97
C ASP A 116 -2.79 11.31 3.94
N PRO A 117 -2.56 10.93 2.67
CA PRO A 117 -2.38 11.88 1.58
C PRO A 117 -3.70 12.49 1.15
N ARG A 118 -3.65 13.43 0.20
CA ARG A 118 -4.81 13.91 -0.52
C ARG A 118 -4.54 13.93 -2.02
N TYR A 119 -4.99 12.92 -2.70
CA TYR A 119 -5.10 12.90 -4.16
C TYR A 119 -6.42 13.53 -4.59
N GLY A 120 -6.44 14.25 -5.72
CA GLY A 120 -7.65 14.93 -6.20
C GLY A 120 -7.94 16.28 -5.51
N LYS A 121 -9.23 16.63 -5.34
CA LYS A 121 -9.66 17.94 -4.84
C LYS A 121 -9.25 18.17 -3.39
N ARG A 122 -8.70 19.34 -3.10
CA ARG A 122 -8.14 19.71 -1.80
C ARG A 122 -9.03 20.67 -0.98
N ASP A 123 -10.15 21.11 -1.53
CA ASP A 123 -11.00 22.16 -0.96
C ASP A 123 -11.59 21.80 0.43
N SER A 124 -11.74 20.49 0.71
CA SER A 124 -12.29 19.99 1.98
C SER A 124 -11.22 19.55 2.97
N MET A 125 -9.93 19.81 2.72
CA MET A 125 -8.88 19.46 3.67
C MET A 125 -9.00 20.32 4.93
N GLU A 126 -9.05 19.66 6.08
CA GLU A 126 -8.99 20.31 7.39
C GLU A 126 -7.58 20.30 7.95
N MET A 127 -6.82 19.24 7.62
CA MET A 127 -5.40 19.16 7.93
C MET A 127 -4.58 19.81 6.81
N ASN A 128 -3.56 20.58 7.21
CA ASN A 128 -2.59 21.18 6.29
C ASN A 128 -1.31 20.33 6.12
N VAL A 129 -1.34 19.09 6.61
CA VAL A 129 -0.24 18.12 6.57
C VAL A 129 -0.75 16.82 5.97
N GLU A 130 -0.05 16.32 4.97
CA GLU A 130 -0.16 14.96 4.48
C GLU A 130 0.90 14.14 5.22
N GLY A 131 0.50 13.19 6.05
CA GLY A 131 1.41 12.55 6.99
C GLY A 131 1.16 11.05 7.17
N VAL A 132 1.95 10.45 8.03
CA VAL A 132 1.76 9.07 8.49
C VAL A 132 1.35 9.10 9.95
N TYR A 133 0.33 8.32 10.28
CA TYR A 133 -0.25 8.22 11.61
C TYR A 133 -0.17 6.78 12.11
N ARG A 134 -0.21 6.63 13.43
CA ARG A 134 -0.25 5.33 14.11
C ARG A 134 -1.49 5.24 15.00
N ILE A 135 -2.18 4.12 14.93
CA ILE A 135 -3.30 3.76 15.80
C ILE A 135 -2.81 2.74 16.82
N ASP A 136 -2.87 3.06 18.10
CA ASP A 136 -2.52 2.15 19.20
C ASP A 136 -3.75 1.40 19.74
N ALA A 137 -4.92 2.03 19.67
CA ALA A 137 -6.24 1.50 19.99
C ALA A 137 -7.32 2.35 19.30
N PRO A 138 -8.58 1.91 19.21
CA PRO A 138 -9.65 2.74 18.66
C PRO A 138 -9.66 4.17 19.27
N GLY A 139 -9.55 5.19 18.43
CA GLY A 139 -9.48 6.59 18.82
C GLY A 139 -8.12 7.08 19.37
N VAL A 140 -7.16 6.19 19.62
CA VAL A 140 -5.83 6.56 20.12
C VAL A 140 -4.86 6.67 18.94
N VAL A 141 -4.65 7.89 18.46
CA VAL A 141 -3.89 8.18 17.25
C VAL A 141 -2.71 9.10 17.54
N THR A 142 -1.57 8.81 16.92
CA THR A 142 -0.35 9.62 16.98
C THR A 142 0.14 9.90 15.56
N ARG A 143 0.52 11.14 15.23
CA ARG A 143 1.22 11.44 13.99
C ARG A 143 2.69 11.08 14.14
N VAL A 144 3.19 10.17 13.31
CA VAL A 144 4.58 9.66 13.37
C VAL A 144 5.50 10.30 12.34
N LEU A 145 4.95 10.75 11.19
CA LEU A 145 5.67 11.51 10.18
C LEU A 145 4.82 12.68 9.68
N GLY A 146 5.45 13.81 9.47
CA GLY A 146 4.82 15.02 8.97
C GLY A 146 5.58 15.61 7.76
N ARG A 147 5.19 16.82 7.36
CA ARG A 147 5.62 17.50 6.13
C ARG A 147 7.14 17.66 6.00
N ASP A 148 7.87 17.75 7.10
CA ASP A 148 9.33 17.93 7.06
C ASP A 148 10.08 16.65 6.65
N LEU A 149 9.39 15.51 6.72
CA LEU A 149 9.97 14.19 6.50
C LEU A 149 9.40 13.48 5.26
N VAL A 150 8.14 13.72 4.92
CA VAL A 150 7.45 13.17 3.75
C VAL A 150 6.60 14.25 3.09
N ASP A 151 6.45 14.17 1.78
CA ASP A 151 5.69 15.15 0.99
C ASP A 151 4.23 14.69 0.80
N ARG A 152 4.05 13.48 0.26
CA ARG A 152 2.74 12.80 0.08
C ARG A 152 2.89 11.30 0.26
N PRO A 153 2.82 10.82 1.50
CA PRO A 153 2.99 9.40 1.77
C PRO A 153 1.83 8.57 1.19
N ASN A 154 2.18 7.44 0.59
CA ASN A 154 1.28 6.47 0.00
C ASN A 154 1.51 5.11 0.67
N GLY A 155 2.07 4.12 -0.01
CA GLY A 155 2.33 2.79 0.51
C GLY A 155 3.23 2.77 1.75
N LEU A 156 2.95 1.90 2.68
CA LEU A 156 3.65 1.72 3.95
C LEU A 156 4.04 0.26 4.17
N LEU A 157 5.21 0.03 4.76
CA LEU A 157 5.64 -1.31 5.16
C LEU A 157 6.49 -1.26 6.43
N VAL A 158 6.07 -1.96 7.47
CA VAL A 158 6.90 -2.25 8.64
C VAL A 158 7.74 -3.50 8.35
N SER A 159 9.06 -3.41 8.49
CA SER A 159 9.96 -4.53 8.25
C SER A 159 9.90 -5.57 9.39
N PRO A 160 10.25 -6.84 9.13
CA PRO A 160 10.33 -7.86 10.16
C PRO A 160 11.16 -7.43 11.37
N GLY A 161 10.64 -7.74 12.56
CA GLY A 161 11.25 -7.36 13.85
C GLY A 161 11.12 -5.88 14.16
N ASP A 162 10.19 -5.18 13.53
CA ASP A 162 9.84 -3.76 13.78
C ASP A 162 11.05 -2.81 13.70
N ARG A 163 11.99 -3.10 12.81
CA ARG A 163 13.23 -2.31 12.74
C ARG A 163 13.10 -1.05 11.92
N TYR A 164 12.27 -1.10 10.88
CA TYR A 164 12.14 -0.02 9.91
C TYR A 164 10.70 0.16 9.47
N LEU A 165 10.33 1.41 9.23
CA LEU A 165 9.16 1.80 8.44
C LEU A 165 9.65 2.27 7.07
N TYR A 166 9.18 1.61 6.01
CA TYR A 166 9.33 2.07 4.64
C TYR A 166 8.10 2.90 4.26
N VAL A 167 8.34 3.99 3.52
CA VAL A 167 7.29 4.93 3.10
C VAL A 167 7.49 5.26 1.63
N ALA A 168 6.51 4.92 0.81
CA ALA A 168 6.38 5.41 -0.55
C ALA A 168 5.91 6.86 -0.50
N ASP A 169 6.69 7.77 -1.04
CA ASP A 169 6.43 9.21 -1.05
C ASP A 169 6.23 9.65 -2.50
N ASN A 170 4.97 9.84 -2.90
CA ASN A 170 4.57 10.05 -4.28
C ASN A 170 3.70 11.28 -4.47
N ASN A 171 4.33 12.46 -4.56
CA ASN A 171 3.62 13.68 -4.90
C ASN A 171 3.58 13.90 -6.42
N ASN A 172 2.57 13.37 -7.06
CA ASN A 172 2.35 13.44 -8.51
C ASN A 172 1.65 14.71 -9.00
N ASN A 173 1.38 15.69 -8.14
CA ASN A 173 0.70 16.93 -8.50
C ASN A 173 1.67 18.07 -8.85
N ASN A 174 2.97 17.88 -8.63
CA ASN A 174 3.97 18.91 -8.86
C ASN A 174 5.20 18.32 -9.56
N THR A 175 5.71 19.04 -10.56
CA THR A 175 6.97 18.69 -11.21
C THR A 175 8.13 18.84 -10.21
N GLY A 176 9.00 17.83 -10.14
CA GLY A 176 10.14 17.80 -9.22
C GLY A 176 9.82 17.51 -7.77
N ALA A 177 8.56 17.24 -7.42
CA ALA A 177 8.17 16.81 -6.09
C ALA A 177 8.61 15.36 -5.80
N ALA A 178 8.37 14.86 -4.59
CA ALA A 178 8.86 13.54 -4.17
C ALA A 178 8.29 12.40 -5.03
N ARG A 179 9.19 11.55 -5.50
CA ARG A 179 8.94 10.28 -6.20
C ARG A 179 9.87 9.21 -5.61
N LYS A 180 9.81 9.02 -4.28
CA LYS A 180 10.89 8.41 -3.52
C LYS A 180 10.37 7.33 -2.60
N LEU A 181 11.16 6.28 -2.44
CA LEU A 181 10.99 5.32 -1.36
C LEU A 181 11.95 5.66 -0.23
N TRP A 182 11.39 5.99 0.92
CA TRP A 182 12.14 6.29 2.14
C TRP A 182 12.14 5.10 3.10
N ARG A 183 13.14 5.04 3.95
CA ARG A 183 13.20 4.15 5.10
C ARG A 183 13.55 4.96 6.34
N PHE A 184 12.84 4.69 7.43
CA PHE A 184 13.06 5.27 8.75
C PHE A 184 13.30 4.15 9.76
N ALA A 185 14.14 4.38 10.79
CA ALA A 185 14.22 3.47 11.92
C ALA A 185 12.97 3.58 12.77
N LEU A 186 12.44 2.42 13.18
CA LEU A 186 11.30 2.30 14.06
C LEU A 186 11.81 1.93 15.46
N ARG A 187 11.42 2.69 16.49
CA ARG A 187 11.80 2.43 17.86
C ARG A 187 10.85 1.41 18.50
N ALA A 188 11.27 0.76 19.57
CA ALA A 188 10.49 -0.28 20.25
C ALA A 188 9.13 0.21 20.78
N ASP A 189 9.00 1.50 21.07
CA ASP A 189 7.73 2.14 21.46
C ASP A 189 6.83 2.47 20.24
N GLY A 190 7.28 2.20 19.01
CA GLY A 190 6.58 2.49 17.76
C GLY A 190 6.71 3.92 17.27
N THR A 191 7.58 4.71 17.88
CA THR A 191 7.92 6.02 17.34
C THR A 191 8.90 5.88 16.18
N VAL A 192 8.80 6.78 15.21
CA VAL A 192 9.66 6.82 14.04
C VAL A 192 10.82 7.79 14.31
N ASP A 193 12.05 7.35 14.07
CA ASP A 193 13.20 8.22 14.14
C ASP A 193 13.36 9.02 12.83
N GLY A 194 12.87 10.24 12.81
CA GLY A 194 12.97 11.13 11.65
C GLY A 194 14.42 11.43 11.20
N GLN A 195 15.37 11.43 12.12
CA GLN A 195 16.78 11.67 11.81
C GLN A 195 17.43 10.48 11.06
N SER A 196 16.83 9.31 11.16
CA SER A 196 17.30 8.10 10.48
C SER A 196 16.83 8.00 9.02
N ARG A 197 16.13 9.02 8.49
CA ARG A 197 15.59 9.02 7.13
C ARG A 197 16.65 8.66 6.10
N LYS A 198 16.40 7.62 5.31
CA LYS A 198 17.30 7.14 4.27
C LYS A 198 16.55 6.96 2.96
N LEU A 199 17.09 7.54 1.89
CA LEU A 199 16.61 7.28 0.53
C LEU A 199 16.96 5.84 0.14
N ILE A 200 15.95 5.09 -0.30
CA ILE A 200 16.10 3.72 -0.81
C ILE A 200 16.09 3.74 -2.33
N TYR A 201 15.10 4.41 -2.95
CA TYR A 201 15.04 4.50 -4.41
C TYR A 201 14.36 5.81 -4.82
N ASP A 202 14.73 6.33 -6.00
CA ASP A 202 14.18 7.56 -6.56
C ASP A 202 13.75 7.29 -8.01
N TRP A 203 12.47 7.53 -8.31
CA TRP A 203 11.89 7.39 -9.66
C TRP A 203 12.11 8.64 -10.54
N GLY A 204 12.72 9.69 -9.99
CA GLY A 204 13.01 10.95 -10.69
C GLY A 204 11.74 11.65 -11.18
N ASP A 205 11.63 11.89 -12.49
CA ASP A 205 10.49 12.55 -13.12
C ASP A 205 9.33 11.59 -13.47
N GLY A 206 9.50 10.29 -13.25
CA GLY A 206 8.48 9.30 -13.51
C GLY A 206 7.40 9.30 -12.43
N ARG A 207 6.36 8.47 -12.59
CA ARG A 207 5.46 8.17 -11.48
C ARG A 207 6.23 7.43 -10.40
N GLY A 208 6.09 7.89 -9.17
CA GLY A 208 6.78 7.36 -8.03
C GLY A 208 6.23 6.02 -7.52
N PRO A 209 6.72 5.58 -6.35
CA PRO A 209 6.26 4.35 -5.70
C PRO A 209 4.84 4.52 -5.18
N ASP A 210 4.10 3.42 -5.19
CA ASP A 210 2.77 3.31 -4.62
C ASP A 210 2.77 2.25 -3.52
N GLY A 211 1.96 1.20 -3.55
CA GLY A 211 1.98 0.13 -2.57
C GLY A 211 3.22 -0.78 -2.67
N MET A 212 3.54 -1.49 -1.60
CA MET A 212 4.70 -2.36 -1.54
C MET A 212 4.52 -3.52 -0.58
N GLU A 213 5.29 -4.60 -0.86
CA GLU A 213 5.42 -5.77 0.01
C GLU A 213 6.87 -6.23 0.11
N MET A 214 7.15 -7.13 1.08
CA MET A 214 8.48 -7.70 1.30
C MET A 214 8.46 -9.22 1.21
N ASP A 215 9.45 -9.78 0.55
CA ASP A 215 9.64 -11.23 0.54
C ASP A 215 10.47 -11.75 1.72
N ALA A 216 10.49 -13.06 1.91
CA ALA A 216 11.21 -13.72 3.01
C ALA A 216 12.75 -13.50 2.98
N LYS A 217 13.31 -12.97 1.89
CA LYS A 217 14.71 -12.56 1.78
C LYS A 217 14.93 -11.07 2.04
N GLY A 218 13.87 -10.34 2.44
CA GLY A 218 13.91 -8.91 2.72
C GLY A 218 13.97 -8.01 1.47
N ARG A 219 13.64 -8.53 0.28
CA ARG A 219 13.54 -7.72 -0.94
C ARG A 219 12.18 -7.05 -0.99
N LEU A 220 12.16 -5.81 -1.46
CA LEU A 220 10.93 -5.03 -1.59
C LEU A 220 10.35 -5.22 -3.00
N MET A 221 9.07 -5.54 -3.06
CA MET A 221 8.26 -5.52 -4.27
C MET A 221 7.48 -4.21 -4.24
N VAL A 222 7.83 -3.26 -5.10
CA VAL A 222 7.25 -1.91 -5.09
C VAL A 222 6.51 -1.65 -6.39
N ALA A 223 5.21 -1.39 -6.30
CA ALA A 223 4.41 -0.92 -7.43
C ALA A 223 4.78 0.51 -7.80
N GLY A 224 4.79 0.86 -9.06
CA GLY A 224 5.06 2.23 -9.51
C GLY A 224 5.33 2.35 -11.00
N GLY A 225 5.68 3.55 -11.42
CA GLY A 225 5.95 3.88 -12.82
C GLY A 225 4.70 4.01 -13.69
N LEU A 226 4.88 4.48 -14.93
CA LEU A 226 3.84 4.60 -15.95
C LEU A 226 4.33 4.10 -17.30
N ASN A 227 3.47 3.45 -18.05
CA ASN A 227 3.72 3.08 -19.45
C ASN A 227 3.44 4.26 -20.39
N LYS A 228 2.52 5.13 -20.01
CA LYS A 228 2.12 6.32 -20.75
C LYS A 228 2.22 7.56 -19.86
N ALA A 229 3.00 8.55 -20.29
CA ALA A 229 3.16 9.81 -19.57
C ALA A 229 1.82 10.49 -19.25
N GLN A 230 1.73 11.13 -18.08
CA GLN A 230 0.60 11.96 -17.65
C GLN A 230 1.09 13.42 -17.42
N PRO A 231 1.22 14.22 -18.48
CA PRO A 231 1.64 15.60 -18.36
C PRO A 231 0.67 16.43 -17.50
N PRO A 232 1.15 17.52 -16.87
CA PRO A 232 2.50 18.06 -16.96
C PRO A 232 3.50 17.47 -15.94
N HIS A 233 3.08 16.61 -15.03
CA HIS A 233 3.86 16.31 -13.84
C HIS A 233 4.51 14.92 -13.84
N GLU A 234 4.03 13.99 -14.66
CA GLU A 234 4.53 12.61 -14.68
C GLU A 234 4.97 12.19 -16.09
N THR A 235 6.18 11.67 -16.19
CA THR A 235 6.74 11.08 -17.42
C THR A 235 6.65 9.56 -17.38
N ASP A 236 6.85 8.93 -18.53
CA ASP A 236 6.95 7.47 -18.66
C ASP A 236 8.39 6.95 -18.65
N LYS A 237 9.34 7.74 -18.16
CA LYS A 237 10.75 7.34 -18.02
C LYS A 237 10.92 6.13 -17.10
N SER A 238 10.17 6.10 -16.02
CA SER A 238 10.04 4.92 -15.15
C SER A 238 8.79 4.15 -15.57
N LYS A 239 8.99 2.98 -16.18
CA LYS A 239 7.89 2.19 -16.74
C LYS A 239 7.00 1.57 -15.68
N GLY A 240 5.72 1.36 -16.01
CA GLY A 240 4.73 0.75 -15.13
C GLY A 240 5.03 -0.71 -14.82
N GLY A 241 5.16 -1.05 -13.55
CA GLY A 241 5.49 -2.40 -13.13
C GLY A 241 5.83 -2.54 -11.66
N VAL A 242 6.36 -3.70 -11.31
CA VAL A 242 6.88 -3.98 -9.98
C VAL A 242 8.40 -3.87 -9.98
N TYR A 243 8.91 -2.94 -9.18
CA TYR A 243 10.34 -2.72 -8.95
C TYR A 243 10.79 -3.61 -7.79
N VAL A 244 11.59 -4.61 -8.10
CA VAL A 244 12.14 -5.50 -7.07
C VAL A 244 13.45 -4.93 -6.57
N LEU A 245 13.43 -4.41 -5.35
CA LEU A 245 14.57 -3.72 -4.77
C LEU A 245 15.23 -4.54 -3.66
N SER A 246 16.56 -4.46 -3.56
CA SER A 246 17.24 -4.90 -2.35
C SER A 246 16.92 -3.96 -1.18
N PRO A 247 17.12 -4.37 0.09
CA PRO A 247 16.95 -3.49 1.24
C PRO A 247 17.83 -2.23 1.23
N LYS A 248 18.86 -2.22 0.36
CA LYS A 248 19.79 -1.10 0.15
C LYS A 248 19.40 -0.22 -1.05
N GLY A 249 18.31 -0.54 -1.76
CA GLY A 249 17.79 0.24 -2.88
C GLY A 249 18.37 -0.13 -4.26
N LYS A 250 19.15 -1.21 -4.37
CA LYS A 250 19.57 -1.70 -5.70
C LYS A 250 18.37 -2.35 -6.40
N LEU A 251 18.06 -1.90 -7.62
CA LEU A 251 17.09 -2.59 -8.48
C LEU A 251 17.68 -3.96 -8.89
N LEU A 252 16.98 -5.02 -8.52
CA LEU A 252 17.38 -6.41 -8.78
C LEU A 252 16.67 -6.98 -9.99
N GLU A 253 15.40 -6.63 -10.16
CA GLU A 253 14.55 -7.06 -11.27
C GLU A 253 13.42 -6.05 -11.47
N PHE A 254 12.90 -5.95 -12.68
CA PHE A 254 11.69 -5.20 -13.01
C PHE A 254 10.70 -6.15 -13.66
N ILE A 255 9.48 -6.21 -13.13
CA ILE A 255 8.37 -7.00 -13.66
C ILE A 255 7.42 -6.03 -14.37
N PRO A 256 7.41 -5.97 -15.71
CA PRO A 256 6.54 -5.04 -16.43
C PRO A 256 5.07 -5.44 -16.28
N VAL A 257 4.21 -4.45 -16.10
CA VAL A 257 2.74 -4.62 -16.06
C VAL A 257 2.14 -3.82 -17.20
N PRO A 258 1.27 -4.41 -18.05
CA PRO A 258 0.88 -3.77 -19.32
C PRO A 258 -0.16 -2.65 -19.17
N LEU A 259 -0.80 -2.52 -18.00
CA LEU A 259 -1.80 -1.50 -17.74
C LEU A 259 -1.30 -0.46 -16.71
N ASP A 260 -1.60 0.78 -16.94
CA ASP A 260 -1.47 1.86 -15.99
C ASP A 260 -2.77 2.01 -15.18
N GLU A 261 -2.74 2.43 -13.98
CA GLU A 261 -1.62 2.69 -13.10
C GLU A 261 -1.30 1.42 -12.29
N VAL A 262 -0.01 1.17 -12.01
CA VAL A 262 0.39 0.04 -11.15
C VAL A 262 0.44 0.57 -9.72
N THR A 263 -0.52 0.15 -8.89
CA THR A 263 -0.79 0.83 -7.62
C THR A 263 -0.36 0.04 -6.39
N ASN A 264 -0.54 -1.29 -6.37
CA ASN A 264 -0.21 -2.04 -5.16
C ASN A 264 0.13 -3.50 -5.46
N VAL A 265 0.70 -4.19 -4.48
CA VAL A 265 1.08 -5.60 -4.57
C VAL A 265 0.75 -6.35 -3.28
N ALA A 266 0.49 -7.65 -3.38
CA ALA A 266 0.36 -8.55 -2.24
C ALA A 266 0.89 -9.93 -2.56
N PHE A 267 1.51 -10.59 -1.58
CA PHE A 267 1.79 -12.01 -1.69
C PHE A 267 0.58 -12.85 -1.22
N GLY A 268 0.32 -13.95 -1.93
CA GLY A 268 -0.73 -14.89 -1.57
C GLY A 268 -0.53 -16.28 -2.16
N GLY A 269 -1.61 -17.08 -2.11
CA GLY A 269 -1.54 -18.50 -2.39
C GLY A 269 -1.07 -19.30 -1.18
N ALA A 270 -1.33 -20.61 -1.15
CA ALA A 270 -1.02 -21.47 -0.02
C ALA A 270 0.48 -21.50 0.37
N ASP A 271 1.37 -21.22 -0.58
CA ASP A 271 2.82 -21.16 -0.40
C ASP A 271 3.38 -19.73 -0.38
N LEU A 272 2.52 -18.71 -0.41
CA LEU A 272 2.85 -17.28 -0.48
C LEU A 272 3.81 -16.93 -1.65
N ARG A 273 3.80 -17.71 -2.73
CA ARG A 273 4.64 -17.49 -3.92
C ARG A 273 3.86 -16.94 -5.12
N THR A 274 2.63 -16.54 -4.93
CA THR A 274 1.89 -15.78 -5.93
C THR A 274 1.98 -14.30 -5.57
N LEU A 275 2.62 -13.51 -6.42
CA LEU A 275 2.60 -12.05 -6.30
C LEU A 275 1.40 -11.55 -7.08
N TYR A 276 0.43 -10.96 -6.39
CA TYR A 276 -0.68 -10.24 -6.97
C TYR A 276 -0.31 -8.77 -7.16
N VAL A 277 -0.80 -8.18 -8.25
CA VAL A 277 -0.50 -6.78 -8.61
C VAL A 277 -1.80 -6.10 -9.05
N SER A 278 -2.15 -4.99 -8.43
CA SER A 278 -3.26 -4.15 -8.89
C SER A 278 -2.78 -3.14 -9.92
N ALA A 279 -3.40 -3.15 -11.10
CA ALA A 279 -3.10 -2.21 -12.17
C ALA A 279 -4.26 -2.07 -13.16
N GLY A 280 -4.62 -0.83 -13.49
CA GLY A 280 -5.61 -0.52 -14.52
C GLY A 280 -6.98 -1.16 -14.30
N GLY A 281 -7.42 -1.29 -13.05
CA GLY A 281 -8.70 -1.94 -12.70
C GLY A 281 -8.67 -3.47 -12.78
N THR A 282 -7.50 -4.08 -12.88
CA THR A 282 -7.27 -5.52 -13.01
C THR A 282 -6.35 -5.99 -11.89
N ILE A 283 -6.64 -7.14 -11.31
CA ILE A 283 -5.68 -7.87 -10.48
C ILE A 283 -4.92 -8.83 -11.37
N TRP A 284 -3.62 -8.66 -11.40
CA TRP A 284 -2.66 -9.53 -12.07
C TRP A 284 -2.02 -10.49 -11.07
N SER A 285 -1.48 -11.60 -11.55
CA SER A 285 -0.74 -12.54 -10.73
C SER A 285 0.48 -13.07 -11.48
N ILE A 286 1.57 -13.32 -10.75
CA ILE A 286 2.78 -13.95 -11.27
C ILE A 286 3.41 -14.83 -10.19
N ARG A 287 3.98 -15.95 -10.59
CA ARG A 287 4.69 -16.86 -9.68
C ARG A 287 6.11 -16.38 -9.41
N VAL A 288 6.53 -16.43 -8.15
CA VAL A 288 7.86 -16.02 -7.70
C VAL A 288 8.55 -17.12 -6.90
N LYS A 289 9.90 -17.16 -6.99
CA LYS A 289 10.75 -18.20 -6.36
C LYS A 289 10.81 -18.11 -4.84
N THR A 290 10.62 -16.93 -4.29
CA THR A 290 10.71 -16.70 -2.83
C THR A 290 9.35 -16.27 -2.32
N PRO A 291 8.83 -16.88 -1.25
CA PRO A 291 7.54 -16.49 -0.70
C PRO A 291 7.59 -15.09 -0.10
N GLY A 292 6.42 -14.46 -0.01
CA GLY A 292 6.20 -13.30 0.83
C GLY A 292 6.34 -13.63 2.32
N LEU A 293 6.26 -12.59 3.14
CA LEU A 293 6.18 -12.76 4.59
C LEU A 293 4.76 -13.20 4.98
N ALA A 294 4.66 -14.11 5.94
CA ALA A 294 3.38 -14.39 6.59
C ALA A 294 3.05 -13.25 7.56
N HIS A 295 1.84 -12.70 7.45
CA HIS A 295 1.30 -11.66 8.34
C HIS A 295 0.35 -12.25 9.37
#